data_2a8b0cf731fa401dba24a14f935fed67
#
_entry.id   2a8b0cf731fa401dba24a14f935fed67
#
_cell.length_a   1.000
_cell.length_b   1.000
_cell.length_c   1.000
_cell.angle_alpha   90.00
_cell.angle_beta   90.00
_cell.angle_gamma   90.00
#
_symmetry.space_group_name_H-M   'P 1'
#
loop_
_entity.id
_entity.type
_entity.pdbx_description
1 polymer ?
#
loop_
_entity_poly.entity_id
_entity_poly.type
_entity_poly.pdbx_seq_one_letter_code
_entity_poly.pdbx_strand_id
1 'polypeptide(L)'
;MQKEIRKTISKIKETGLQLLFPGRCPVCDGIVRPFGRKICPECLPKLKPVTAPWCMRCGKKLAEEREYCGDCMHREHKYDRARTLYEYRDVAPSIYRFKYSGRQEYGDFFGEEMARLLGDFIGRVRPDVIVPVPLYRGKLRKRGYNQAACLARALGR
;
A
#
# COMPACT_ATOMS: atom_id res chain seq x y z
N MET A 1 3.71 -3.95 -36.08
CA MET A 1 4.17 -2.57 -36.31
C MET A 1 3.37 -1.56 -35.48
N GLN A 2 2.04 -1.42 -35.61
CA GLN A 2 1.24 -0.45 -34.81
C GLN A 2 1.28 -0.64 -33.27
N LYS A 3 1.37 -1.88 -32.77
CA LYS A 3 1.46 -2.16 -31.32
C LYS A 3 2.79 -1.70 -30.69
N GLU A 4 3.90 -1.79 -31.45
CA GLU A 4 5.22 -1.34 -30.99
C GLU A 4 5.33 0.19 -30.99
N ILE A 5 4.80 0.85 -32.01
CA ILE A 5 4.77 2.31 -32.08
C ILE A 5 3.96 2.87 -30.90
N ARG A 6 2.80 2.28 -30.58
CA ARG A 6 2.00 2.70 -29.41
C ARG A 6 2.74 2.50 -28.08
N LYS A 7 3.47 1.38 -27.90
CA LYS A 7 4.30 1.14 -26.71
C LYS A 7 5.44 2.16 -26.59
N THR A 8 6.08 2.51 -27.70
CA THR A 8 7.17 3.49 -27.74
C THR A 8 6.67 4.88 -27.40
N ILE A 9 5.54 5.31 -27.96
CA ILE A 9 4.92 6.60 -27.68
C ILE A 9 4.46 6.69 -26.21
N SER A 10 3.89 5.60 -25.65
CA SER A 10 3.53 5.52 -24.23
C SER A 10 4.76 5.69 -23.33
N LYS A 11 5.85 4.99 -23.63
CA LYS A 11 7.11 5.07 -22.89
C LYS A 11 7.73 6.48 -22.94
N ILE A 12 7.71 7.15 -24.07
CA ILE A 12 8.21 8.52 -24.22
C ILE A 12 7.36 9.50 -23.41
N LYS A 13 6.04 9.37 -23.44
CA LYS A 13 5.13 10.18 -22.62
C LYS A 13 5.35 9.95 -21.13
N GLU A 14 5.51 8.71 -20.69
CA GLU A 14 5.79 8.37 -19.30
C GLU A 14 7.13 8.94 -18.84
N THR A 15 8.17 8.84 -19.66
CA THR A 15 9.50 9.40 -19.36
C THR A 15 9.46 10.93 -19.28
N GLY A 16 8.78 11.60 -20.21
CA GLY A 16 8.60 13.05 -20.18
C GLY A 16 7.79 13.52 -18.97
N LEU A 17 6.73 12.78 -18.60
CA LEU A 17 5.94 13.09 -17.41
C LEU A 17 6.73 12.87 -16.11
N GLN A 18 7.58 11.85 -16.06
CA GLN A 18 8.46 11.57 -14.90
C GLN A 18 9.58 12.61 -14.73
N LEU A 19 9.99 13.29 -15.80
CA LEU A 19 10.95 14.42 -15.72
C LEU A 19 10.29 15.65 -15.10
N LEU A 20 9.03 15.93 -15.44
CA LEU A 20 8.28 17.08 -14.91
C LEU A 20 7.68 16.79 -13.52
N PHE A 21 7.24 15.56 -13.29
CA PHE A 21 6.61 15.09 -12.04
C PHE A 21 7.29 13.81 -11.56
N PRO A 22 8.52 13.89 -11.01
CA PRO A 22 9.23 12.72 -10.56
C PRO A 22 8.50 12.08 -9.38
N GLY A 23 8.37 10.74 -9.43
CA GLY A 23 7.81 9.95 -8.34
C GLY A 23 8.59 10.16 -7.05
N ARG A 24 7.88 10.23 -5.93
CA ARG A 24 8.48 10.42 -4.61
C ARG A 24 8.47 9.14 -3.79
N CYS A 25 9.52 8.96 -3.02
CA CYS A 25 9.70 7.80 -2.16
C CYS A 25 8.70 7.83 -0.99
N PRO A 26 7.91 6.76 -0.76
CA PRO A 26 6.98 6.74 0.36
C PRO A 26 7.67 6.81 1.74
N VAL A 27 8.94 6.48 1.84
CA VAL A 27 9.69 6.53 3.11
C VAL A 27 10.29 7.90 3.37
N CYS A 28 11.17 8.39 2.48
CA CYS A 28 11.91 9.65 2.70
C CYS A 28 11.29 10.87 2.02
N ASP A 29 10.24 10.72 1.18
CA ASP A 29 9.62 11.75 0.33
C ASP A 29 10.60 12.41 -0.68
N GLY A 30 11.81 11.91 -0.81
CA GLY A 30 12.76 12.31 -1.84
C GLY A 30 12.37 11.81 -3.24
N ILE A 31 12.96 12.41 -4.28
CA ILE A 31 12.79 11.94 -5.65
C ILE A 31 13.42 10.57 -5.79
N VAL A 32 12.64 9.59 -6.31
CA VAL A 32 13.12 8.22 -6.49
C VAL A 32 14.06 8.14 -7.69
N ARG A 33 15.21 7.53 -7.49
CA ARG A 33 16.20 7.21 -8.53
C ARG A 33 16.62 5.74 -8.42
N PRO A 34 16.89 5.04 -9.54
CA PRO A 34 16.63 5.46 -10.93
C PRO A 34 15.15 5.62 -11.22
N PHE A 35 14.82 6.39 -12.26
CA PHE A 35 13.43 6.61 -12.68
C PHE A 35 12.71 5.28 -12.97
N GLY A 36 11.38 5.24 -12.69
CA GLY A 36 10.57 4.04 -12.85
C GLY A 36 10.46 3.17 -11.58
N ARG A 37 11.28 3.43 -10.56
CA ARG A 37 11.09 2.82 -9.24
C ARG A 37 10.06 3.60 -8.43
N LYS A 38 9.41 2.90 -7.47
CA LYS A 38 8.40 3.50 -6.58
C LYS A 38 8.96 3.82 -5.19
N ILE A 39 10.17 3.35 -4.89
CA ILE A 39 10.88 3.54 -3.63
C ILE A 39 12.38 3.61 -3.87
N CYS A 40 13.09 4.39 -3.06
CA CYS A 40 14.55 4.41 -3.09
C CYS A 40 15.14 3.06 -2.66
N PRO A 41 16.22 2.59 -3.29
CA PRO A 41 16.90 1.35 -2.88
C PRO A 41 17.30 1.36 -1.39
N GLU A 42 17.78 2.50 -0.89
CA GLU A 42 18.22 2.69 0.50
C GLU A 42 17.05 2.74 1.50
N CYS A 43 15.84 2.99 1.01
CA CYS A 43 14.65 3.09 1.84
C CYS A 43 13.90 1.76 1.95
N LEU A 44 13.99 0.90 0.95
CA LEU A 44 13.30 -0.39 0.95
C LEU A 44 13.67 -1.27 2.16
N PRO A 45 14.94 -1.41 2.55
CA PRO A 45 15.32 -2.21 3.73
C PRO A 45 14.84 -1.63 5.07
N LYS A 46 14.45 -0.35 5.11
CA LYS A 46 13.91 0.29 6.32
C LYS A 46 12.46 -0.12 6.61
N LEU A 47 11.75 -0.58 5.60
CA LEU A 47 10.40 -1.11 5.76
C LEU A 47 10.49 -2.57 6.20
N LYS A 48 10.08 -2.84 7.44
CA LYS A 48 10.08 -4.18 8.02
C LYS A 48 8.65 -4.73 8.01
N PRO A 49 8.33 -5.68 7.12
CA PRO A 49 7.02 -6.33 7.13
C PRO A 49 6.77 -7.03 8.46
N VAL A 50 5.50 -7.08 8.86
CA VAL A 50 5.09 -7.85 10.03
C VAL A 50 5.25 -9.34 9.73
N THR A 51 6.14 -9.99 10.48
CA THR A 51 6.41 -11.43 10.43
C THR A 51 5.77 -12.13 11.64
N ALA A 52 5.69 -13.47 11.60
CA ALA A 52 5.23 -14.27 12.73
C ALA A 52 6.06 -14.00 14.00
N PRO A 53 5.47 -14.13 15.19
CA PRO A 53 4.07 -14.44 15.43
C PRO A 53 3.15 -13.21 15.25
N TRP A 54 1.96 -13.43 14.74
CA TRP A 54 0.92 -12.38 14.60
C TRP A 54 -0.43 -12.89 15.08
N CYS A 55 -1.30 -11.99 15.49
CA CYS A 55 -2.66 -12.29 15.87
C CYS A 55 -3.46 -12.87 14.69
N MET A 56 -4.05 -14.05 14.87
CA MET A 56 -4.78 -14.78 13.82
C MET A 56 -6.00 -14.02 13.33
N ARG A 57 -6.56 -13.11 14.14
CA ARG A 57 -7.73 -12.31 13.78
C ARG A 57 -7.33 -10.96 13.13
N CYS A 58 -6.55 -10.10 13.80
CA CYS A 58 -6.27 -8.75 13.31
C CYS A 58 -4.92 -8.57 12.61
N GLY A 59 -4.05 -9.59 12.62
CA GLY A 59 -2.74 -9.53 11.98
C GLY A 59 -1.70 -8.66 12.70
N LYS A 60 -2.01 -8.14 13.89
CA LYS A 60 -1.06 -7.37 14.71
C LYS A 60 0.11 -8.27 15.11
N LYS A 61 1.34 -7.75 15.04
CA LYS A 61 2.53 -8.43 15.54
C LYS A 61 2.38 -8.77 17.02
N LEU A 62 2.78 -9.95 17.40
CA LEU A 62 2.81 -10.42 18.78
C LEU A 62 4.25 -10.51 19.27
N ALA A 63 4.46 -10.28 20.57
CA ALA A 63 5.75 -10.44 21.22
C ALA A 63 6.08 -11.90 21.52
N GLU A 64 5.05 -12.73 21.70
CA GLU A 64 5.14 -14.13 22.06
C GLU A 64 4.22 -14.96 21.16
N GLU A 65 4.46 -16.26 21.06
CA GLU A 65 3.55 -17.20 20.37
C GLU A 65 2.23 -17.32 21.13
N ARG A 66 1.19 -16.74 20.54
CA ARG A 66 -0.20 -16.87 20.96
C ARG A 66 -1.11 -16.68 19.75
N GLU A 67 -2.31 -17.21 19.80
CA GLU A 67 -3.26 -17.10 18.68
C GLU A 67 -3.82 -15.70 18.53
N TYR A 68 -4.17 -15.02 19.62
CA TYR A 68 -4.85 -13.74 19.63
C TYR A 68 -4.12 -12.71 20.49
N CYS A 69 -4.14 -11.45 20.06
CA CYS A 69 -3.69 -10.34 20.90
C CYS A 69 -4.73 -10.00 21.99
N GLY A 70 -4.32 -9.29 23.03
CA GLY A 70 -5.21 -8.89 24.12
C GLY A 70 -6.49 -8.19 23.66
N ASP A 71 -6.39 -7.29 22.65
CA ASP A 71 -7.57 -6.61 22.12
C ASP A 71 -8.58 -7.61 21.50
N CYS A 72 -8.08 -8.60 20.73
CA CYS A 72 -8.95 -9.59 20.06
C CYS A 72 -9.49 -10.66 20.98
N MET A 73 -8.91 -10.85 22.15
CA MET A 73 -9.45 -11.74 23.20
C MET A 73 -10.68 -11.13 23.89
N HIS A 74 -10.74 -9.79 23.98
CA HIS A 74 -11.79 -9.08 24.72
C HIS A 74 -12.78 -8.31 23.83
N ARG A 75 -12.56 -8.27 22.50
CA ARG A 75 -13.43 -7.57 21.58
C ARG A 75 -13.95 -8.46 20.48
N GLU A 76 -15.23 -8.38 20.25
CA GLU A 76 -15.87 -8.98 19.08
C GLU A 76 -15.57 -8.13 17.83
N HIS A 77 -15.22 -8.78 16.73
CA HIS A 77 -14.97 -8.13 15.45
C HIS A 77 -15.99 -8.61 14.41
N LYS A 78 -16.41 -7.71 13.54
CA LYS A 78 -17.36 -8.00 12.43
C LYS A 78 -16.67 -8.56 11.18
N TYR A 79 -15.37 -8.87 11.25
CA TYR A 79 -14.60 -9.52 10.21
C TYR A 79 -13.96 -10.79 10.74
N ASP A 80 -13.74 -11.77 9.87
CA ASP A 80 -13.15 -13.05 10.25
C ASP A 80 -11.64 -12.94 10.44
N ARG A 81 -10.95 -12.33 9.48
CA ARG A 81 -9.49 -12.23 9.47
C ARG A 81 -9.02 -10.90 8.87
N ALA A 82 -7.91 -10.40 9.41
CA ALA A 82 -7.18 -9.28 8.83
C ALA A 82 -5.68 -9.58 8.82
N ARG A 83 -4.94 -8.83 8.00
CA ARG A 83 -3.48 -8.86 7.95
C ARG A 83 -2.94 -7.45 8.02
N THR A 84 -1.84 -7.31 8.74
CA THR A 84 -1.09 -6.06 8.85
C THR A 84 0.19 -6.20 8.02
N LEU A 85 0.42 -5.25 7.13
CA LEU A 85 1.62 -5.25 6.27
C LEU A 85 2.84 -4.75 7.04
N TYR A 86 2.71 -3.58 7.67
CA TYR A 86 3.75 -2.91 8.45
C TYR A 86 3.20 -2.43 9.78
N GLU A 87 4.03 -2.31 10.79
CA GLU A 87 3.64 -1.64 12.01
C GLU A 87 3.40 -0.15 11.74
N TYR A 88 2.35 0.42 12.33
CA TYR A 88 1.96 1.81 12.07
C TYR A 88 3.09 2.80 12.35
N ARG A 89 3.85 2.59 13.43
CA ARG A 89 5.00 3.45 13.81
C ARG A 89 6.03 3.58 12.69
N ASP A 90 6.24 2.52 11.90
CA ASP A 90 7.27 2.50 10.85
C ASP A 90 6.81 3.20 9.57
N VAL A 91 5.49 3.28 9.36
CA VAL A 91 4.89 3.87 8.14
C VAL A 91 4.04 5.12 8.41
N ALA A 92 3.93 5.56 9.66
CA ALA A 92 3.09 6.70 10.02
C ALA A 92 3.38 7.97 9.20
N PRO A 93 4.65 8.38 8.95
CA PRO A 93 4.95 9.54 8.12
C PRO A 93 4.49 9.34 6.66
N SER A 94 4.64 8.13 6.12
CA SER A 94 4.19 7.76 4.77
C SER A 94 2.67 7.85 4.65
N ILE A 95 1.96 7.27 5.62
CA ILE A 95 0.50 7.30 5.68
C ILE A 95 -0.02 8.73 5.86
N TYR A 96 0.67 9.56 6.64
CA TYR A 96 0.32 10.97 6.79
C TYR A 96 0.41 11.70 5.44
N ARG A 97 1.54 11.59 4.73
CA ARG A 97 1.73 12.19 3.42
C ARG A 97 0.73 11.67 2.38
N PHE A 98 0.46 10.36 2.39
CA PHE A 98 -0.56 9.74 1.56
C PHE A 98 -1.98 10.27 1.85
N LYS A 99 -2.28 10.72 3.06
CA LYS A 99 -3.57 11.28 3.43
C LYS A 99 -3.68 12.80 3.21
N TYR A 100 -2.59 13.54 3.36
CA TYR A 100 -2.66 15.00 3.53
C TYR A 100 -1.72 15.80 2.63
N SER A 101 -0.74 15.17 1.97
CA SER A 101 0.22 15.86 1.12
C SER A 101 0.06 15.54 -0.37
N GLY A 102 -1.10 15.00 -0.77
CA GLY A 102 -1.41 14.70 -2.18
C GLY A 102 -0.57 13.58 -2.82
N ARG A 103 0.11 12.76 -2.01
CA ARG A 103 0.99 11.67 -2.49
C ARG A 103 0.20 10.44 -2.91
N GLN A 104 -0.66 10.59 -3.91
CA GLN A 104 -1.51 9.52 -4.42
C GLN A 104 -0.70 8.33 -4.96
N GLU A 105 0.48 8.58 -5.51
CA GLU A 105 1.41 7.58 -6.06
C GLU A 105 1.89 6.56 -5.02
N TYR A 106 1.84 6.88 -3.71
CA TYR A 106 2.16 5.92 -2.66
C TYR A 106 1.20 4.72 -2.63
N GLY A 107 -0.02 4.90 -3.14
CA GLY A 107 -1.00 3.83 -3.27
C GLY A 107 -0.54 2.70 -4.16
N ASP A 108 0.17 3.01 -5.25
CA ASP A 108 0.71 1.99 -6.16
C ASP A 108 1.82 1.17 -5.49
N PHE A 109 2.72 1.82 -4.76
CA PHE A 109 3.77 1.11 -4.00
C PHE A 109 3.17 0.20 -2.92
N PHE A 110 2.34 0.75 -2.04
CA PHE A 110 1.78 -0.05 -0.95
C PHE A 110 0.82 -1.15 -1.44
N GLY A 111 0.09 -0.93 -2.53
CA GLY A 111 -0.77 -1.95 -3.12
C GLY A 111 0.03 -3.12 -3.71
N GLU A 112 1.15 -2.84 -4.39
CA GLU A 112 2.05 -3.90 -4.88
C GLU A 112 2.74 -4.64 -3.74
N GLU A 113 3.15 -3.94 -2.67
CA GLU A 113 3.69 -4.58 -1.47
C GLU A 113 2.64 -5.48 -0.78
N MET A 114 1.38 -5.04 -0.75
CA MET A 114 0.28 -5.89 -0.26
C MET A 114 0.13 -7.16 -1.11
N ALA A 115 0.13 -7.04 -2.43
CA ALA A 115 0.05 -8.19 -3.33
C ALA A 115 1.22 -9.14 -3.13
N ARG A 116 2.44 -8.60 -3.04
CA ARG A 116 3.68 -9.37 -2.89
C ARG A 116 3.78 -10.10 -1.54
N LEU A 117 3.49 -9.38 -0.44
CA LEU A 117 3.73 -9.89 0.92
C LEU A 117 2.53 -10.63 1.51
N LEU A 118 1.32 -10.31 1.05
CA LEU A 118 0.09 -10.94 1.53
C LEU A 118 -0.53 -11.90 0.49
N GLY A 119 0.18 -12.20 -0.59
CA GLY A 119 -0.31 -13.06 -1.67
C GLY A 119 -0.82 -14.42 -1.19
N ASP A 120 -0.06 -15.09 -0.31
CA ASP A 120 -0.47 -16.36 0.29
C ASP A 120 -1.73 -16.23 1.15
N PHE A 121 -1.88 -15.13 1.87
CA PHE A 121 -3.08 -14.86 2.65
C PHE A 121 -4.28 -14.62 1.74
N ILE A 122 -4.12 -13.82 0.70
CA ILE A 122 -5.15 -13.52 -0.30
C ILE A 122 -5.56 -14.79 -1.04
N GLY A 123 -4.58 -15.61 -1.44
CA GLY A 123 -4.82 -16.89 -2.10
C GLY A 123 -5.59 -17.92 -1.24
N ARG A 124 -5.39 -17.89 0.08
CA ARG A 124 -6.17 -18.73 1.02
C ARG A 124 -7.58 -18.20 1.26
N VAL A 125 -7.75 -16.87 1.32
CA VAL A 125 -9.07 -16.24 1.53
C VAL A 125 -9.92 -16.32 0.27
N ARG A 126 -9.30 -16.26 -0.92
CA ARG A 126 -9.97 -16.27 -2.23
C ARG A 126 -11.12 -15.26 -2.32
N PRO A 127 -10.86 -13.97 -2.11
CA PRO A 127 -11.92 -12.97 -2.14
C PRO A 127 -12.54 -12.84 -3.54
N ASP A 128 -13.87 -12.83 -3.64
CA ASP A 128 -14.59 -12.58 -4.89
C ASP A 128 -14.53 -11.11 -5.29
N VAL A 129 -14.36 -10.21 -4.32
CA VAL A 129 -14.36 -8.76 -4.55
C VAL A 129 -13.48 -8.03 -3.54
N ILE A 130 -12.84 -6.95 -4.00
CA ILE A 130 -12.09 -6.02 -3.15
C ILE A 130 -12.91 -4.75 -2.97
N VAL A 131 -13.37 -4.48 -1.76
CA VAL A 131 -14.19 -3.32 -1.43
C VAL A 131 -13.37 -2.31 -0.62
N PRO A 132 -13.02 -1.15 -1.20
CA PRO A 132 -12.35 -0.11 -0.45
C PRO A 132 -13.30 0.55 0.55
N VAL A 133 -12.83 0.77 1.77
CA VAL A 133 -13.61 1.53 2.78
C VAL A 133 -13.92 2.92 2.23
N PRO A 134 -15.20 3.33 2.19
CA PRO A 134 -15.59 4.62 1.64
C PRO A 134 -15.07 5.78 2.48
N LEU A 135 -14.77 6.88 1.82
CA LEU A 135 -14.37 8.10 2.48
C LEU A 135 -15.54 9.08 2.54
N TYR A 136 -15.73 9.72 3.70
CA TYR A 136 -16.74 10.79 3.83
C TYR A 136 -16.52 11.90 2.79
N ARG A 137 -17.61 12.39 2.19
CA ARG A 137 -17.58 13.33 1.04
C ARG A 137 -16.73 14.58 1.29
N GLY A 138 -16.80 15.18 2.47
CA GLY A 138 -15.99 16.35 2.84
C GLY A 138 -14.50 16.04 2.86
N LYS A 139 -14.11 14.87 3.37
CA LYS A 139 -12.71 14.41 3.34
C LYS A 139 -12.25 14.09 1.92
N LEU A 140 -13.11 13.52 1.10
CA LEU A 140 -12.80 13.24 -0.30
C LEU A 140 -12.54 14.54 -1.09
N ARG A 141 -13.37 15.56 -0.91
CA ARG A 141 -13.16 16.89 -1.53
C ARG A 141 -11.84 17.52 -1.11
N LYS A 142 -11.52 17.45 0.20
CA LYS A 142 -10.26 18.01 0.73
C LYS A 142 -9.01 17.26 0.28
N ARG A 143 -9.09 15.93 0.12
CA ARG A 143 -7.95 15.06 -0.24
C ARG A 143 -7.78 14.85 -1.73
N GLY A 144 -8.87 15.00 -2.51
CA GLY A 144 -8.90 14.73 -3.94
C GLY A 144 -9.05 13.24 -4.31
N TYR A 145 -8.82 12.32 -3.38
CA TYR A 145 -8.89 10.87 -3.62
C TYR A 145 -9.18 10.06 -2.35
N ASN A 146 -9.64 8.82 -2.57
CA ASN A 146 -9.79 7.82 -1.50
C ASN A 146 -8.56 6.90 -1.48
N GLN A 147 -7.81 6.91 -0.38
CA GLN A 147 -6.61 6.10 -0.19
C GLN A 147 -6.88 4.60 -0.31
N ALA A 148 -7.98 4.12 0.30
CA ALA A 148 -8.35 2.72 0.23
C ALA A 148 -8.66 2.29 -1.22
N ALA A 149 -9.28 3.18 -2.02
CA ALA A 149 -9.54 2.91 -3.43
C ALA A 149 -8.23 2.87 -4.27
N CYS A 150 -7.23 3.69 -3.93
CA CYS A 150 -5.92 3.62 -4.57
C CYS A 150 -5.24 2.28 -4.29
N LEU A 151 -5.22 1.83 -3.02
CA LEU A 151 -4.67 0.54 -2.61
C LEU A 151 -5.42 -0.63 -3.26
N ALA A 152 -6.75 -0.62 -3.23
CA ALA A 152 -7.58 -1.68 -3.82
C ALA A 152 -7.34 -1.81 -5.33
N ARG A 153 -7.22 -0.68 -6.05
CA ARG A 153 -6.92 -0.68 -7.49
C ARG A 153 -5.54 -1.24 -7.78
N ALA A 154 -4.54 -0.90 -6.98
CA ALA A 154 -3.18 -1.40 -7.17
C ALA A 154 -3.07 -2.89 -6.82
N LEU A 155 -3.78 -3.34 -5.79
CA LEU A 155 -3.82 -4.75 -5.37
C LEU A 155 -4.56 -5.65 -6.36
N GLY A 156 -5.54 -5.15 -7.09
CA GLY A 156 -6.36 -5.90 -8.05
C GLY A 156 -5.79 -5.94 -9.48
N ARG A 157 -4.57 -5.45 -9.71
CA ARG A 157 -3.86 -5.53 -11.01
C ARG A 157 -3.09 -6.84 -11.16
#